data_5edfddae5b94bb1c71715932dea6ebb4
#
_entry.id   5edfddae5b94bb1c71715932dea6ebb4
#
_cell.length_a   1.000
_cell.length_b   1.000
_cell.length_c   1.000
_cell.angle_alpha   90.00
_cell.angle_beta   90.00
_cell.angle_gamma   90.00
#
_symmetry.space_group_name_H-M   'P 1'
#
loop_
_entity.id
_entity.type
_entity.pdbx_description
1 polymer ?
#
loop_
_entity_poly.entity_id
_entity_poly.type
_entity_poly.pdbx_seq_one_letter_code
_entity_poly.pdbx_strand_id
1 'polypeptide(L)'
;ETGKVDYREYSITPENVGVMKRDAVIMHPLPRGPEIHPAVDDDPRAVYWRQERNGMWMRAAILLKLFQADGLVRNFDLSDLQ
;
A
#
# COMPACT_ATOMS: atom_id res chain seq x y z
N GLU A 1 -19.03 -14.19 20.23
CA GLU A 1 -17.61 -13.95 20.17
C GLU A 1 -17.26 -13.04 19.00
N THR A 2 -17.04 -11.80 19.30
CA THR A 2 -16.91 -10.79 18.26
C THR A 2 -15.63 -10.93 17.45
N GLY A 3 -14.63 -11.64 17.99
CA GLY A 3 -13.37 -11.82 17.30
C GLY A 3 -13.34 -12.94 16.28
N LYS A 4 -14.46 -13.62 16.09
CA LYS A 4 -14.48 -14.84 15.29
C LYS A 4 -15.15 -14.64 13.95
N VAL A 5 -14.74 -13.63 13.24
CA VAL A 5 -15.18 -13.41 11.87
C VAL A 5 -14.37 -14.31 10.96
N ASP A 6 -15.05 -14.99 10.05
CA ASP A 6 -14.38 -15.83 9.06
C ASP A 6 -13.98 -14.94 7.88
N TYR A 7 -12.70 -14.67 7.76
CA TYR A 7 -12.19 -13.79 6.72
C TYR A 7 -11.94 -14.51 5.40
N ARG A 8 -12.11 -15.85 5.36
CA ARG A 8 -11.75 -16.60 4.16
C ARG A 8 -12.53 -16.17 2.92
N GLU A 9 -13.77 -15.79 3.10
CA GLU A 9 -14.60 -15.35 1.97
C GLU A 9 -14.19 -13.99 1.43
N TYR A 10 -13.47 -13.20 2.23
CA TYR A 10 -13.11 -11.83 1.90
C TYR A 10 -11.62 -11.64 1.75
N SER A 11 -10.87 -12.74 1.79
CA SER A 11 -9.41 -12.68 1.79
C SER A 11 -8.87 -12.79 0.38
N ILE A 12 -7.74 -12.13 0.14
CA ILE A 12 -6.97 -12.31 -1.09
C ILE A 12 -5.95 -13.41 -0.85
N THR A 13 -6.00 -14.45 -1.65
CA THR A 13 -5.14 -15.61 -1.52
C THR A 13 -4.51 -15.94 -2.87
N PRO A 14 -3.44 -16.77 -2.89
CA PRO A 14 -2.88 -17.19 -4.17
C PRO A 14 -3.90 -17.86 -5.10
N GLU A 15 -4.91 -18.51 -4.51
CA GLU A 15 -5.93 -19.19 -5.31
C GLU A 15 -6.87 -18.22 -6.00
N ASN A 16 -7.28 -17.15 -5.32
CA ASN A 16 -8.28 -16.26 -5.91
C ASN A 16 -7.67 -15.04 -6.58
N VAL A 17 -6.39 -14.75 -6.37
CA VAL A 17 -5.76 -13.61 -7.02
C VAL A 17 -5.70 -13.81 -8.54
N GLY A 18 -5.75 -15.04 -8.98
CA GLY A 18 -5.68 -15.34 -10.41
C GLY A 18 -6.85 -14.84 -11.24
N VAL A 19 -7.99 -14.55 -10.59
CA VAL A 19 -9.15 -14.01 -11.32
C VAL A 19 -9.05 -12.52 -11.57
N MET A 20 -8.07 -11.86 -10.99
CA MET A 20 -7.86 -10.42 -11.17
C MET A 20 -7.24 -10.15 -12.53
N LYS A 21 -7.50 -8.96 -13.06
CA LYS A 21 -6.84 -8.53 -14.28
C LYS A 21 -5.33 -8.47 -14.09
N ARG A 22 -4.62 -8.68 -15.18
CA ARG A 22 -3.15 -8.71 -15.15
C ARG A 22 -2.58 -7.37 -14.67
N ASP A 23 -3.20 -6.27 -15.07
CA ASP A 23 -2.72 -4.93 -14.75
C ASP A 23 -3.40 -4.34 -13.51
N ALA A 24 -4.19 -5.12 -12.79
CA ALA A 24 -4.73 -4.68 -11.52
C ALA A 24 -3.63 -4.51 -10.49
N VAL A 25 -3.88 -3.69 -9.48
CA VAL A 25 -2.96 -3.55 -8.36
C VAL A 25 -3.67 -3.92 -7.08
N ILE A 26 -2.93 -4.49 -6.14
CA ILE A 26 -3.44 -4.86 -4.83
C ILE A 26 -2.86 -3.88 -3.83
N MET A 27 -3.75 -3.17 -3.14
CA MET A 27 -3.36 -2.18 -2.15
C MET A 27 -3.99 -2.55 -0.81
N HIS A 28 -3.31 -2.22 0.26
CA HIS A 28 -3.80 -2.48 1.61
C HIS A 28 -2.98 -1.67 2.60
N PRO A 29 -3.60 -1.01 3.57
CA PRO A 29 -2.83 -0.38 4.64
C PRO A 29 -2.16 -1.44 5.51
N LEU A 30 -1.01 -1.11 6.03
CA LEU A 30 -0.27 -2.01 6.92
C LEU A 30 -0.52 -1.62 8.37
N PRO A 31 -0.43 -2.55 9.29
CA PRO A 31 -0.12 -3.97 9.08
C PRO A 31 -1.31 -4.73 8.51
N ARG A 32 -1.00 -5.75 7.73
CA ARG A 32 -2.06 -6.59 7.18
C ARG A 32 -2.40 -7.69 8.17
N GLY A 33 -3.66 -8.14 8.12
CA GLY A 33 -4.11 -9.31 8.85
C GLY A 33 -4.31 -10.48 7.88
N PRO A 34 -5.16 -11.44 8.26
CA PRO A 34 -5.39 -12.62 7.43
C PRO A 34 -6.14 -12.32 6.13
N GLU A 35 -6.63 -11.11 5.95
CA GLU A 35 -7.36 -10.74 4.74
C GLU A 35 -6.48 -10.73 3.50
N ILE A 36 -5.16 -10.67 3.65
CA ILE A 36 -4.22 -10.85 2.54
C ILE A 36 -3.24 -11.94 2.94
N HIS A 37 -3.26 -13.05 2.21
CA HIS A 37 -2.35 -14.14 2.48
C HIS A 37 -0.91 -13.70 2.19
N PRO A 38 0.07 -14.05 3.05
CA PRO A 38 1.46 -13.63 2.82
C PRO A 38 2.05 -14.04 1.49
N ALA A 39 1.59 -15.14 0.93
CA ALA A 39 2.09 -15.60 -0.37
C ALA A 39 1.73 -14.65 -1.51
N VAL A 40 0.75 -13.77 -1.31
CA VAL A 40 0.38 -12.76 -2.32
C VAL A 40 1.48 -11.72 -2.47
N ASP A 41 2.37 -11.59 -1.51
CA ASP A 41 3.48 -10.63 -1.58
C ASP A 41 4.36 -10.84 -2.82
N ASP A 42 4.42 -12.06 -3.32
CA ASP A 42 5.23 -12.37 -4.49
C ASP A 42 4.54 -12.02 -5.80
N ASP A 43 3.28 -11.64 -5.75
CA ASP A 43 2.54 -11.25 -6.95
C ASP A 43 2.95 -9.83 -7.34
N PRO A 44 3.34 -9.58 -8.60
CA PRO A 44 3.77 -8.24 -9.01
C PRO A 44 2.69 -7.19 -8.91
N ARG A 45 1.42 -7.60 -8.78
CA ARG A 45 0.32 -6.65 -8.58
C ARG A 45 0.22 -6.17 -7.14
N ALA A 46 0.91 -6.83 -6.19
CA ALA A 46 0.92 -6.43 -4.79
C ALA A 46 1.82 -5.21 -4.63
N VAL A 47 1.22 -4.05 -4.43
CA VAL A 47 1.96 -2.78 -4.35
C VAL A 47 1.78 -2.10 -2.99
N TYR A 48 1.33 -2.82 -1.98
CA TYR A 48 1.07 -2.21 -0.68
C TYR A 48 2.37 -1.75 0.02
N TRP A 49 3.52 -2.30 -0.29
CA TRP A 49 4.79 -1.80 0.24
C TRP A 49 5.11 -0.43 -0.34
N ARG A 50 4.93 -0.29 -1.66
CA ARG A 50 5.09 1.01 -2.33
C ARG A 50 4.04 2.00 -1.83
N GLN A 51 2.82 1.52 -1.63
CA GLN A 51 1.73 2.33 -1.09
C GLN A 51 2.12 2.94 0.25
N GLU A 52 2.71 2.15 1.14
CA GLU A 52 3.12 2.63 2.44
C GLU A 52 4.17 3.72 2.31
N ARG A 53 5.16 3.51 1.46
CA ARG A 53 6.21 4.50 1.24
C ARG A 53 5.63 5.78 0.67
N ASN A 54 4.75 5.66 -0.31
CA ASN A 54 4.12 6.82 -0.92
C ASN A 54 3.25 7.57 0.08
N GLY A 55 2.60 6.85 1.00
CA GLY A 55 1.84 7.48 2.07
C GLY A 55 2.71 8.32 2.98
N MET A 56 3.90 7.85 3.30
CA MET A 56 4.85 8.61 4.10
C MET A 56 5.23 9.91 3.39
N TRP A 57 5.58 9.83 2.10
CA TRP A 57 5.96 11.02 1.34
C TRP A 57 4.81 11.99 1.18
N MET A 58 3.60 11.47 0.99
CA MET A 58 2.41 12.33 0.89
C MET A 58 2.18 13.09 2.19
N ARG A 59 2.29 12.39 3.33
CA ARG A 59 2.14 13.05 4.62
C ARG A 59 3.22 14.12 4.84
N ALA A 60 4.44 13.84 4.44
CA ALA A 60 5.52 14.82 4.53
C ALA A 60 5.22 16.05 3.67
N ALA A 61 4.72 15.83 2.46
CA ALA A 61 4.39 16.94 1.56
C ALA A 61 3.27 17.80 2.13
N ILE A 62 2.26 17.17 2.74
CA ILE A 62 1.16 17.90 3.35
C ILE A 62 1.67 18.77 4.50
N LEU A 63 2.55 18.22 5.34
CA LEU A 63 3.10 18.99 6.46
C LEU A 63 3.92 20.17 5.97
N LEU A 64 4.74 19.96 4.95
CA LEU A 64 5.53 21.05 4.37
C LEU A 64 4.62 22.17 3.85
N LYS A 65 3.54 21.78 3.19
CA LYS A 65 2.61 22.77 2.64
C LYS A 65 1.89 23.54 3.73
N LEU A 66 1.46 22.83 4.78
CA LEU A 66 0.75 23.46 5.89
C LEU A 66 1.62 24.48 6.62
N PHE A 67 2.90 24.22 6.73
CA PHE A 67 3.83 25.13 7.38
C PHE A 67 4.49 26.09 6.38
N GLN A 68 4.04 26.08 5.12
CA GLN A 68 4.56 26.94 4.06
C GLN A 68 6.09 26.78 3.90
N ALA A 69 6.57 25.56 4.08
CA ALA A 69 7.98 25.24 4.00
C ALA A 69 8.33 24.45 2.73
N ASP A 70 7.38 24.34 1.81
CA ASP A 70 7.56 23.53 0.60
C ASP A 70 8.68 24.06 -0.30
N GLY A 71 9.03 25.36 -0.18
CA GLY A 71 10.15 25.90 -0.92
C GLY A 71 11.50 25.33 -0.52
N LEU A 72 11.59 24.71 0.67
CA LEU A 72 12.84 24.13 1.15
C LEU A 72 13.23 22.86 0.39
N VAL A 73 12.29 22.26 -0.32
CA VAL A 73 12.55 21.02 -1.04
C VAL A 73 12.51 21.22 -2.56
N ARG A 74 12.65 22.48 -3.02
CA ARG A 74 12.53 22.78 -4.45
C ARG A 74 13.55 22.05 -5.32
N ASN A 75 14.68 21.69 -4.75
CA ASN A 75 15.73 20.98 -5.48
C ASN A 75 15.72 19.49 -5.22
N PHE A 76 14.65 19.00 -4.64
CA PHE A 76 14.52 17.58 -4.32
C PHE A 76 14.38 16.78 -5.62
N ASP A 77 15.16 15.71 -5.75
CA ASP A 77 15.12 14.86 -6.92
C ASP A 77 14.09 13.76 -6.69
N LEU A 78 13.06 13.75 -7.54
CA LEU A 78 11.99 12.77 -7.40
C LEU A 78 12.46 11.33 -7.57
N SER A 79 13.61 11.12 -8.21
CA SER A 79 14.15 9.79 -8.34
C SER A 79 14.52 9.17 -6.99
N ASP A 80 14.78 10.01 -5.98
CA ASP A 80 15.09 9.55 -4.64
C ASP A 80 13.87 8.92 -3.95
N LEU A 81 12.68 9.10 -4.50
CA LEU A 81 11.46 8.55 -3.94
C LEU A 81 11.16 7.12 -4.37
N GLN A 82 11.98 6.56 -5.25
CA GLN A 82 11.72 5.25 -5.86
C GLN A 82 12.41 4.11 -5.15
#